data_37265a31452997b0cc2d0368cae25703
#
_entry.id   37265a31452997b0cc2d0368cae25703
#
_cell.length_a   1.000
_cell.length_b   1.000
_cell.length_c   1.000
_cell.angle_alpha   90.00
_cell.angle_beta   90.00
_cell.angle_gamma   90.00
#
_symmetry.space_group_name_H-M   'P 1'
#
loop_
_entity.id
_entity.type
_entity.pdbx_description
1 polymer ?
#
loop_
_entity_poly.entity_id
_entity_poly.type
_entity_poly.pdbx_seq_one_letter_code
_entity_poly.pdbx_strand_id
1 'polypeptide(L)' 'MPWVEFKCIVCDQLEQSCSCPKYCALCQSDYGTRLTEDGQYYCIDCREACDYKTQDEVRGR' A
#
# COMPACT_ATOMS: atom_id res chain seq x y z
N MET A 1 17.08 -8.70 -12.80
CA MET A 1 15.78 -8.91 -12.23
C MET A 1 15.07 -7.61 -11.98
N PRO A 2 13.98 -7.41 -12.63
CA PRO A 2 13.30 -6.15 -12.44
C PRO A 2 12.79 -5.99 -11.01
N TRP A 3 12.86 -4.80 -10.61
CA TRP A 3 12.48 -4.37 -9.29
C TRP A 3 11.03 -3.91 -9.35
N VAL A 4 10.20 -4.47 -8.52
CA VAL A 4 8.79 -4.11 -8.50
C VAL A 4 8.59 -2.95 -7.54
N GLU A 5 8.03 -1.88 -8.05
CA GLU A 5 7.70 -0.73 -7.23
C GLU A 5 6.19 -0.54 -7.21
N PHE A 6 5.65 -0.41 -6.02
CA PHE A 6 4.22 -0.16 -5.85
C PHE A 6 3.96 1.33 -6.02
N LYS A 7 2.96 1.66 -6.80
CA LYS A 7 2.61 3.05 -7.07
C LYS A 7 1.13 3.27 -6.78
N CYS A 8 0.84 4.47 -6.29
CA CYS A 8 -0.54 4.84 -6.02
C CYS A 8 -1.34 4.82 -7.32
N ILE A 9 -2.50 4.18 -7.29
CA ILE A 9 -3.33 4.04 -8.47
C ILE A 9 -3.96 5.38 -8.86
N VAL A 10 -3.99 6.33 -7.94
CA VAL A 10 -4.62 7.63 -8.18
C VAL A 10 -3.64 8.62 -8.81
N CYS A 11 -2.46 8.77 -8.22
CA CYS A 11 -1.50 9.77 -8.68
C CYS A 11 -0.29 9.17 -9.37
N ASP A 12 -0.20 7.85 -9.39
CA ASP A 12 0.87 7.13 -10.08
C ASP A 12 2.25 7.48 -9.51
N GLN A 13 2.31 7.81 -8.23
CA GLN A 13 3.55 8.14 -7.55
C GLN A 13 3.89 7.05 -6.55
N LEU A 14 5.17 6.96 -6.20
CA LEU A 14 5.60 6.03 -5.17
C LEU A 14 4.96 6.43 -3.83
N GLU A 15 4.94 5.50 -2.90
CA GLU A 15 4.32 5.73 -1.60
C GLU A 15 4.88 6.98 -0.91
N GLN A 16 6.20 7.12 -0.94
CA GLN A 16 6.84 8.24 -0.28
C GLN A 16 6.62 9.56 -1.00
N SER A 17 6.28 9.52 -2.29
CA SER A 17 6.04 10.72 -3.08
C SER A 17 4.56 11.04 -3.23
N CYS A 18 3.70 10.09 -2.87
CA CYS A 18 2.27 10.26 -3.00
C CYS A 18 1.76 11.24 -1.94
N SER A 19 0.96 12.21 -2.37
CA SER A 19 0.36 13.18 -1.47
C SER A 19 -1.14 12.96 -1.30
N CYS A 20 -1.66 11.86 -1.82
CA CYS A 20 -3.07 11.53 -1.67
C CYS A 20 -3.38 11.12 -0.24
N PRO A 21 -4.64 11.28 0.20
CA PRO A 21 -5.04 10.78 1.52
C PRO A 21 -4.81 9.28 1.62
N LYS A 22 -4.23 8.85 2.73
CA LYS A 22 -3.85 7.46 2.93
C LYS A 22 -4.84 6.77 3.86
N TYR A 23 -5.96 6.39 3.30
CA TYR A 23 -7.01 5.69 4.04
C TYR A 23 -7.20 4.31 3.45
N CYS A 24 -7.59 3.36 4.31
CA CYS A 24 -7.84 2.01 3.88
C CYS A 24 -8.95 1.99 2.83
N ALA A 25 -8.73 1.25 1.74
CA ALA A 25 -9.71 1.16 0.68
C ALA A 25 -10.93 0.34 1.09
N LEU A 26 -10.81 -0.45 2.14
CA LEU A 26 -11.89 -1.32 2.58
C LEU A 26 -12.68 -0.73 3.74
N CYS A 27 -11.98 -0.28 4.79
CA CYS A 27 -12.65 0.24 5.99
C CYS A 27 -12.39 1.72 6.20
N GLN A 28 -11.57 2.34 5.35
CA GLN A 28 -11.29 3.78 5.38
C GLN A 28 -10.63 4.22 6.68
N SER A 29 -9.92 3.31 7.33
CA SER A 29 -9.15 3.63 8.51
C SER A 29 -7.80 4.19 8.08
N ASP A 30 -7.27 5.10 8.89
CA ASP A 30 -5.94 5.64 8.60
C ASP A 30 -4.87 5.02 9.51
N TYR A 31 -5.23 3.99 10.24
CA TYR A 31 -4.32 3.35 11.17
C TYR A 31 -3.46 2.33 10.43
N GLY A 32 -2.15 2.58 10.41
CA GLY A 32 -1.22 1.64 9.81
C GLY A 32 -1.43 1.41 8.32
N THR A 33 -2.02 2.39 7.62
CA THR A 33 -2.26 2.24 6.19
C THR A 33 -0.95 2.28 5.42
N ARG A 34 -0.81 1.34 4.49
CA ARG A 34 0.37 1.26 3.65
C ARG A 34 -0.05 0.91 2.22
N LEU A 35 0.78 1.32 1.29
CA LEU A 35 0.54 1.02 -0.12
C LEU A 35 0.85 -0.45 -0.38
N THR A 36 -0.05 -1.12 -1.07
CA THR A 36 0.11 -2.53 -1.41
C THR A 36 0.29 -2.70 -2.91
N GLU A 37 0.45 -3.95 -3.33
CA GLU A 37 0.69 -4.25 -4.74
C GLU A 37 -0.47 -3.86 -5.64
N ASP A 38 -1.65 -3.64 -5.07
CA ASP A 38 -2.82 -3.20 -5.83
C ASP A 38 -2.75 -1.73 -6.20
N GLY A 39 -1.79 -0.98 -5.61
CA GLY A 39 -1.73 0.45 -5.80
C GLY A 39 -2.68 1.21 -4.90
N GLN A 40 -3.29 0.54 -3.95
CA GLN A 40 -4.21 1.15 -3.00
C GLN A 40 -3.67 1.01 -1.59
N TYR A 41 -4.21 1.84 -0.71
CA TYR A 41 -3.78 1.83 0.69
C TYR A 41 -4.75 0.97 1.50
N TYR A 42 -4.20 0.18 2.40
CA TYR A 42 -5.00 -0.66 3.29
C TYR A 42 -4.43 -0.54 4.70
N CYS A 43 -5.31 -0.58 5.69
CA CYS A 43 -4.87 -0.54 7.08
C CYS A 43 -4.25 -1.89 7.46
N ILE A 44 -3.60 -1.89 8.63
CA ILE A 44 -2.90 -3.09 9.05
C ILE A 44 -3.85 -4.28 9.22
N ASP A 45 -5.05 -4.02 9.74
CA ASP A 45 -6.02 -5.10 9.96
C ASP A 45 -6.48 -5.71 8.63
N CYS A 46 -6.79 -4.86 7.66
CA CYS A 46 -7.24 -5.33 6.36
C CYS A 46 -6.11 -6.05 5.62
N ARG A 47 -4.88 -5.55 5.75
CA ARG A 47 -3.75 -6.21 5.11
C ARG A 47 -3.53 -7.60 5.66
N GLU A 48 -3.67 -7.76 6.96
CA GLU A 48 -3.51 -9.08 7.57
C GLU A 48 -4.67 -10.00 7.21
N ALA A 49 -5.88 -9.47 7.20
CA ALA A 49 -7.05 -10.29 6.90
C ALA A 49 -7.04 -10.78 5.46
N CYS A 50 -6.60 -9.92 4.54
CA CYS A 50 -6.61 -10.24 3.11
C CYS A 50 -5.24 -10.67 2.59
N ASP A 51 -4.24 -10.70 3.46
CA ASP A 51 -2.89 -11.11 3.11
C ASP A 51 -2.25 -10.23 2.04
N TYR A 52 -2.57 -8.95 2.08
CA TYR A 52 -1.90 -7.97 1.22
C TYR A 52 -0.53 -7.66 1.78
N LYS A 53 0.43 -7.47 0.89
CA LYS A 53 1.81 -7.19 1.27
C LYS A 53 2.20 -5.79 0.87
N THR A 54 2.97 -5.13 1.73
CA THR A 54 3.57 -3.85 1.37
C THR A 54 4.86 -4.10 0.61
N GLN A 55 5.39 -3.03 0.02
CA GLN A 55 6.62 -3.16 -0.73
C GLN A 55 7.78 -3.58 0.17
N ASP A 56 7.81 -3.07 1.39
CA ASP A 56 8.84 -3.44 2.36
C ASP A 56 8.81 -4.93 2.66
N GLU A 57 7.60 -5.48 2.81
CA GLU A 57 7.46 -6.91 3.10
C GLU A 57 7.92 -7.76 1.92
N VAL A 58 7.62 -7.32 0.71
CA VAL A 58 8.03 -8.04 -0.48
C VAL A 58 9.54 -7.94 -0.67
N ARG A 59 10.10 -6.75 -0.47
CA ARG A 59 11.53 -6.53 -0.66
C ARG A 59 12.36 -7.16 0.44
N GLY A 60 11.79 -7.26 1.62
CA GLY A 60 12.51 -7.79 2.77
C GLY A 60 12.84 -9.26 2.66
N ARG A 61 12.47 -9.91 1.57
CA ARG A 61 12.71 -11.33 1.38
C ARG A 61 13.84 -11.60 0.37
#